data_bf87e9fd6aaddc232652eb7c863e6de9
#
_entry.id   bf87e9fd6aaddc232652eb7c863e6de9
#
_cell.length_a   1.000
_cell.length_b   1.000
_cell.length_c   1.000
_cell.angle_alpha   90.00
_cell.angle_beta   90.00
_cell.angle_gamma   90.00
#
_symmetry.space_group_name_H-M   'P 1'
#
loop_
_entity.id
_entity.type
_entity.pdbx_description
1 polymer ?
#
loop_
_entity_poly.entity_id
_entity_poly.type
_entity_poly.pdbx_seq_one_letter_code
_entity_poly.pdbx_strand_id
1 'polypeptide(L)'
;MKYQFMNNSNIGSVLKDYAVITFGLLVCSIGWVVFMLPNHITQGGMPGVSSVLEWGLNIPVQYTYFALNAILLAIALKVLGPRFCLKTIYAVAAVTLFIPILRAFMGDTHLLNGQPFLAAVIGGSFMGSGVGLCLAHGGSSGGTDVVAAMVNKYHDISLGHIILMVDVVIIASSYVVLKDWNQVIYGYVELMAASFCVDHVVNLTRRSVQFFIISERYEEL
;
A
#
# COMPACT_ATOMS: atom_id res chain seq x y z
N MET A 1 2.14 -22.29 3.37
CA MET A 1 1.26 -21.93 4.50
C MET A 1 -0.17 -21.81 3.97
N LYS A 2 -1.04 -22.80 4.21
CA LYS A 2 -2.45 -22.76 3.77
C LYS A 2 -3.18 -21.68 4.57
N TYR A 3 -3.59 -20.62 3.92
CA TYR A 3 -4.53 -19.66 4.50
C TYR A 3 -5.89 -20.35 4.69
N GLN A 4 -6.14 -20.86 5.88
CA GLN A 4 -7.47 -21.29 6.29
C GLN A 4 -8.29 -20.03 6.60
N PHE A 5 -9.02 -19.54 5.59
CA PHE A 5 -10.04 -18.54 5.81
C PHE A 5 -11.18 -19.20 6.60
N MET A 6 -11.28 -18.85 7.88
CA MET A 6 -12.37 -19.29 8.75
C MET A 6 -13.70 -18.83 8.15
N ASN A 7 -14.50 -19.81 7.80
CA ASN A 7 -15.85 -19.65 7.26
C ASN A 7 -16.84 -19.49 8.42
N ASN A 8 -16.85 -18.32 9.07
CA ASN A 8 -17.97 -17.85 9.90
C ASN A 8 -17.79 -16.35 10.14
N SER A 9 -17.85 -15.55 9.07
CA SER A 9 -17.84 -14.12 9.21
C SER A 9 -19.24 -13.65 9.63
N ASN A 10 -19.41 -13.34 10.91
CA ASN A 10 -20.52 -12.51 11.35
C ASN A 10 -20.51 -11.23 10.50
N ILE A 11 -21.66 -10.81 9.96
CA ILE A 11 -21.81 -9.59 9.13
C ILE A 11 -21.14 -8.40 9.80
N GLY A 12 -21.17 -8.33 11.14
CA GLY A 12 -20.50 -7.29 11.92
C GLY A 12 -18.98 -7.29 11.81
N SER A 13 -18.32 -8.46 11.70
CA SER A 13 -16.85 -8.52 11.53
C SER A 13 -16.43 -8.07 10.11
N VAL A 14 -17.22 -8.42 9.11
CA VAL A 14 -16.97 -7.97 7.73
C VAL A 14 -17.12 -6.45 7.61
N LEU A 15 -18.18 -5.90 8.20
CA LEU A 15 -18.42 -4.44 8.19
C LEU A 15 -17.29 -3.69 8.91
N LYS A 16 -16.82 -4.21 10.04
CA LYS A 16 -15.67 -3.67 10.76
C LYS A 16 -14.40 -3.68 9.90
N ASP A 17 -14.11 -4.79 9.22
CA ASP A 17 -12.95 -4.89 8.33
C ASP A 17 -12.99 -3.82 7.24
N TYR A 18 -14.12 -3.67 6.55
CA TYR A 18 -14.29 -2.65 5.51
C TYR A 18 -14.18 -1.22 6.07
N ALA A 19 -14.71 -0.95 7.26
CA ALA A 19 -14.59 0.36 7.89
C ALA A 19 -13.13 0.69 8.22
N VAL A 20 -12.36 -0.26 8.78
CA VAL A 20 -10.93 -0.05 9.07
C VAL A 20 -10.12 0.07 7.78
N ILE A 21 -10.40 -0.74 6.77
CA ILE A 21 -9.76 -0.62 5.45
C ILE A 21 -10.02 0.77 4.87
N THR A 22 -11.27 1.26 4.88
CA THR A 22 -11.61 2.59 4.37
C THR A 22 -10.85 3.69 5.10
N PHE A 23 -10.79 3.62 6.43
CA PHE A 23 -10.01 4.57 7.23
C PHE A 23 -8.51 4.51 6.90
N GLY A 24 -7.95 3.31 6.79
CA GLY A 24 -6.56 3.11 6.38
C GLY A 24 -6.26 3.69 4.99
N LEU A 25 -7.16 3.48 4.02
CA LEU A 25 -7.03 4.03 2.67
C LEU A 25 -7.12 5.56 2.65
N LEU A 26 -7.97 6.15 3.51
CA LEU A 26 -8.04 7.60 3.66
C LEU A 26 -6.74 8.16 4.21
N VAL A 27 -6.19 7.55 5.28
CA VAL A 27 -4.89 7.92 5.86
C VAL A 27 -3.77 7.80 4.82
N CYS A 28 -3.73 6.70 4.08
CA CYS A 28 -2.79 6.50 2.98
C CYS A 28 -2.92 7.59 1.90
N SER A 29 -4.14 7.90 1.48
CA SER A 29 -4.40 8.94 0.47
C SER A 29 -3.99 10.34 0.94
N ILE A 30 -4.14 10.64 2.24
CA ILE A 30 -3.63 11.89 2.84
C ILE A 30 -2.11 11.94 2.72
N GLY A 31 -1.39 10.88 3.12
CA GLY A 31 0.06 10.79 2.96
C GLY A 31 0.50 11.09 1.53
N TRP A 32 -0.17 10.47 0.57
CA TRP A 32 0.15 10.63 -0.85
C TRP A 32 -0.17 12.03 -1.39
N VAL A 33 -1.42 12.49 -1.26
CA VAL A 33 -1.90 13.72 -1.90
C VAL A 33 -1.38 14.98 -1.24
N VAL A 34 -1.25 14.94 0.11
CA VAL A 34 -0.90 16.14 0.89
C VAL A 34 0.62 16.34 1.01
N PHE A 35 1.38 15.24 1.11
CA PHE A 35 2.81 15.32 1.39
C PHE A 35 3.67 14.89 0.19
N MET A 36 3.36 13.78 -0.48
CA MET A 36 4.22 13.25 -1.54
C MET A 36 4.09 14.02 -2.86
N LEU A 37 2.86 14.14 -3.37
CA LEU A 37 2.62 14.75 -4.68
C LEU A 37 3.11 16.19 -4.80
N PRO A 38 2.83 17.10 -3.83
CA PRO A 38 3.26 18.50 -3.94
C PRO A 38 4.78 18.67 -3.84
N ASN A 39 5.47 17.74 -3.17
CA ASN A 39 6.90 17.77 -2.97
C ASN A 39 7.67 16.95 -4.03
N HIS A 40 7.02 16.44 -5.07
CA HIS A 40 7.60 15.59 -6.12
C HIS A 40 8.36 14.37 -5.60
N ILE A 41 7.89 13.77 -4.50
CA ILE A 41 8.48 12.59 -3.88
C ILE A 41 7.78 11.34 -4.42
N THR A 42 8.55 10.47 -5.07
CA THR A 42 8.05 9.21 -5.61
C THR A 42 8.04 8.16 -4.51
N GLN A 43 6.89 7.57 -4.27
CA GLN A 43 6.73 6.40 -3.40
C GLN A 43 6.80 5.10 -4.21
N GLY A 44 6.81 3.97 -3.49
CA GLY A 44 6.67 2.65 -4.11
C GLY A 44 5.27 2.38 -4.67
N GLY A 45 5.12 1.28 -5.36
CA GLY A 45 3.84 0.77 -5.83
C GLY A 45 3.21 1.50 -7.00
N MET A 46 1.95 1.16 -7.27
CA MET A 46 1.17 1.83 -8.33
C MET A 46 0.95 3.33 -8.06
N PRO A 47 0.84 3.81 -6.81
CA PRO A 47 0.86 5.23 -6.54
C PRO A 47 2.11 5.92 -7.07
N GLY A 48 3.30 5.33 -6.88
CA GLY A 48 4.56 5.87 -7.38
C GLY A 48 4.60 5.97 -8.89
N VAL A 49 4.24 4.88 -9.59
CA VAL A 49 4.15 4.88 -11.06
C VAL A 49 3.17 5.95 -11.54
N SER A 50 2.03 6.10 -10.87
CA SER A 50 1.02 7.10 -11.24
C SER A 50 1.51 8.54 -11.02
N SER A 51 2.28 8.78 -9.96
CA SER A 51 2.90 10.08 -9.70
C SER A 51 3.94 10.45 -10.78
N VAL A 52 4.80 9.50 -11.15
CA VAL A 52 5.79 9.69 -12.22
C VAL A 52 5.10 9.99 -13.56
N LEU A 53 3.99 9.31 -13.86
CA LEU A 53 3.20 9.57 -15.08
C LEU A 53 2.51 10.94 -15.04
N GLU A 54 2.03 11.38 -13.88
CA GLU A 54 1.49 12.74 -13.75
C GLU A 54 2.53 13.80 -14.02
N TRP A 55 3.72 13.69 -13.42
CA TRP A 55 4.78 14.67 -13.61
C TRP A 55 5.39 14.65 -15.02
N GLY A 56 5.43 13.48 -15.67
CA GLY A 56 5.99 13.34 -17.01
C GLY A 56 5.01 13.65 -18.14
N LEU A 57 3.75 13.27 -17.98
CA LEU A 57 2.73 13.34 -19.03
C LEU A 57 1.56 14.29 -18.73
N ASN A 58 1.55 14.91 -17.55
CA ASN A 58 0.44 15.75 -17.05
C ASN A 58 -0.92 15.03 -17.02
N ILE A 59 -0.91 13.71 -16.82
CA ILE A 59 -2.13 12.92 -16.65
C ILE A 59 -2.42 12.81 -15.14
N PRO A 60 -3.58 13.29 -14.64
CA PRO A 60 -3.89 13.24 -13.21
C PRO A 60 -3.79 11.84 -12.62
N VAL A 61 -3.14 11.71 -11.43
CA VAL A 61 -2.82 10.41 -10.80
C VAL A 61 -4.03 9.51 -10.60
N GLN A 62 -5.23 10.05 -10.38
CA GLN A 62 -6.42 9.24 -10.17
C GLN A 62 -6.77 8.36 -11.37
N TYR A 63 -6.56 8.85 -12.61
CA TYR A 63 -6.85 8.11 -13.83
C TYR A 63 -5.78 7.05 -14.11
N THR A 64 -4.51 7.42 -13.96
CA THR A 64 -3.39 6.48 -14.16
C THR A 64 -3.38 5.40 -13.08
N TYR A 65 -3.63 5.76 -11.83
CA TYR A 65 -3.74 4.81 -10.73
C TYR A 65 -4.89 3.81 -10.95
N PHE A 66 -6.06 4.29 -11.35
CA PHE A 66 -7.21 3.43 -11.65
C PHE A 66 -6.92 2.50 -12.83
N ALA A 67 -6.40 3.04 -13.95
CA ALA A 67 -6.12 2.27 -15.16
C ALA A 67 -5.07 1.18 -14.91
N LEU A 68 -3.95 1.51 -14.25
CA LEU A 68 -2.90 0.55 -13.92
C LEU A 68 -3.42 -0.57 -13.01
N ASN A 69 -4.17 -0.21 -11.98
CA ASN A 69 -4.77 -1.21 -11.10
C ASN A 69 -5.85 -2.04 -11.78
N ALA A 70 -6.64 -1.48 -12.70
CA ALA A 70 -7.63 -2.24 -13.47
C ALA A 70 -6.96 -3.32 -14.32
N ILE A 71 -5.86 -2.99 -15.00
CA ILE A 71 -5.07 -3.96 -15.77
C ILE A 71 -4.47 -5.02 -14.83
N LEU A 72 -3.87 -4.60 -13.73
CA LEU A 72 -3.26 -5.50 -12.74
C LEU A 72 -4.30 -6.46 -12.14
N LEU A 73 -5.47 -5.96 -11.77
CA LEU A 73 -6.56 -6.76 -11.21
C LEU A 73 -7.16 -7.72 -12.22
N ALA A 74 -7.23 -7.35 -13.50
CA ALA A 74 -7.68 -8.27 -14.56
C ALA A 74 -6.74 -9.49 -14.69
N ILE A 75 -5.43 -9.28 -14.52
CA ILE A 75 -4.45 -10.37 -14.46
C ILE A 75 -4.58 -11.14 -13.14
N ALA A 76 -4.67 -10.42 -12.02
CA ALA A 76 -4.76 -11.00 -10.68
C ALA A 76 -6.02 -11.87 -10.49
N LEU A 77 -7.13 -11.54 -11.15
CA LEU A 77 -8.35 -12.36 -11.13
C LEU A 77 -8.10 -13.77 -11.65
N LYS A 78 -7.30 -13.91 -12.70
CA LYS A 78 -6.94 -15.22 -13.27
C LYS A 78 -5.95 -15.98 -12.38
N VAL A 79 -5.05 -15.27 -11.71
CA VAL A 79 -3.96 -15.86 -10.92
C VAL A 79 -4.39 -16.13 -9.47
N LEU A 80 -4.94 -15.15 -8.77
CA LEU A 80 -5.25 -15.21 -7.33
C LEU A 80 -6.71 -15.55 -7.02
N GLY A 81 -7.59 -15.36 -8.00
CA GLY A 81 -9.01 -15.65 -7.88
C GLY A 81 -9.86 -14.50 -7.32
N PRO A 82 -11.21 -14.61 -7.42
CA PRO A 82 -12.11 -13.49 -7.17
C PRO A 82 -12.17 -13.03 -5.71
N ARG A 83 -11.98 -13.92 -4.74
CA ARG A 83 -12.08 -13.58 -3.30
C ARG A 83 -11.00 -12.57 -2.86
N PHE A 84 -9.79 -12.68 -3.39
CA PHE A 84 -8.71 -11.74 -3.12
C PHE A 84 -8.97 -10.40 -3.82
N CYS A 85 -9.42 -10.46 -5.08
CA CYS A 85 -9.58 -9.27 -5.90
C CYS A 85 -10.74 -8.36 -5.44
N LEU A 86 -11.80 -8.90 -4.82
CA LEU A 86 -12.94 -8.10 -4.38
C LEU A 86 -12.58 -6.98 -3.38
N LYS A 87 -11.78 -7.31 -2.34
CA LYS A 87 -11.31 -6.30 -1.37
C LYS A 87 -10.38 -5.29 -2.03
N THR A 88 -9.55 -5.73 -2.96
CA THR A 88 -8.62 -4.86 -3.69
C THR A 88 -9.36 -3.96 -4.68
N ILE A 89 -10.39 -4.45 -5.38
CA ILE A 89 -11.26 -3.62 -6.24
C ILE A 89 -11.90 -2.49 -5.42
N TYR A 90 -12.46 -2.83 -4.25
CA TYR A 90 -13.00 -1.84 -3.33
C TYR A 90 -11.95 -0.80 -2.92
N ALA A 91 -10.76 -1.24 -2.54
CA ALA A 91 -9.68 -0.37 -2.11
C ALA A 91 -9.23 0.59 -3.22
N VAL A 92 -9.03 0.09 -4.43
CA VAL A 92 -8.66 0.90 -5.59
C VAL A 92 -9.73 1.94 -5.91
N ALA A 93 -11.00 1.55 -5.87
CA ALA A 93 -12.11 2.48 -6.09
C ALA A 93 -12.15 3.57 -5.01
N ALA A 94 -11.97 3.21 -3.73
CA ALA A 94 -11.96 4.16 -2.62
C ALA A 94 -10.79 5.16 -2.74
N VAL A 95 -9.56 4.71 -2.99
CA VAL A 95 -8.40 5.60 -3.19
C VAL A 95 -8.62 6.52 -4.39
N THR A 96 -9.11 5.98 -5.51
CA THR A 96 -9.41 6.78 -6.71
C THR A 96 -10.41 7.91 -6.44
N LEU A 97 -11.37 7.69 -5.52
CA LEU A 97 -12.33 8.73 -5.10
C LEU A 97 -11.72 9.71 -4.08
N PHE A 98 -10.87 9.22 -3.17
CA PHE A 98 -10.25 10.08 -2.14
C PHE A 98 -9.28 11.09 -2.74
N ILE A 99 -8.53 10.74 -3.79
CA ILE A 99 -7.55 11.64 -4.42
C ILE A 99 -8.17 12.97 -4.85
N PRO A 100 -9.20 13.02 -5.73
CA PRO A 100 -9.77 14.29 -6.16
C PRO A 100 -10.46 15.05 -5.03
N ILE A 101 -11.07 14.35 -4.07
CA ILE A 101 -11.68 14.97 -2.88
C ILE A 101 -10.60 15.69 -2.05
N LEU A 102 -9.51 15.02 -1.73
CA LEU A 102 -8.40 15.60 -0.96
C LEU A 102 -7.76 16.76 -1.72
N ARG A 103 -7.56 16.65 -3.03
CA ARG A 103 -7.06 17.77 -3.85
C ARG A 103 -7.99 18.98 -3.80
N ALA A 104 -9.31 18.78 -3.89
CA ALA A 104 -10.28 19.84 -3.79
C ALA A 104 -10.27 20.53 -2.42
N PHE A 105 -10.04 19.77 -1.33
CA PHE A 105 -9.92 20.33 0.02
C PHE A 105 -8.60 21.08 0.25
N MET A 106 -7.50 20.59 -0.32
CA MET A 106 -6.18 21.20 -0.14
C MET A 106 -5.99 22.46 -0.98
N GLY A 107 -6.67 22.56 -2.14
CA GLY A 107 -6.48 23.66 -3.07
C GLY A 107 -5.00 23.83 -3.43
N ASP A 108 -4.51 25.08 -3.41
CA ASP A 108 -3.10 25.41 -3.68
C ASP A 108 -2.19 25.38 -2.43
N THR A 109 -2.68 24.82 -1.31
CA THR A 109 -1.88 24.75 -0.09
C THR A 109 -0.87 23.60 -0.16
N HIS A 110 0.41 23.92 -0.28
CA HIS A 110 1.51 22.96 -0.24
C HIS A 110 2.08 22.89 1.18
N LEU A 111 1.69 21.85 1.94
CA LEU A 111 2.25 21.61 3.25
C LEU A 111 3.72 21.15 3.14
N LEU A 112 4.57 21.69 4.03
CA LEU A 112 6.00 21.40 4.08
C LEU A 112 6.76 21.77 2.81
N ASN A 113 6.30 22.82 2.10
CA ASN A 113 7.02 23.35 0.96
C ASN A 113 8.43 23.78 1.36
N GLY A 114 9.44 23.29 0.65
CA GLY A 114 10.86 23.53 0.99
C GLY A 114 11.43 22.60 2.08
N GLN A 115 10.67 21.64 2.58
CA GLN A 115 11.12 20.63 3.54
C GLN A 115 10.82 19.20 3.05
N PRO A 116 11.36 18.77 1.91
CA PRO A 116 11.00 17.50 1.28
C PRO A 116 11.38 16.29 2.15
N PHE A 117 12.47 16.37 2.92
CA PHE A 117 12.82 15.30 3.85
C PHE A 117 11.72 15.07 4.91
N LEU A 118 11.22 16.15 5.51
CA LEU A 118 10.15 16.04 6.50
C LEU A 118 8.83 15.56 5.87
N ALA A 119 8.54 16.01 4.64
CA ALA A 119 7.42 15.54 3.86
C ALA A 119 7.53 14.03 3.57
N ALA A 120 8.73 13.53 3.22
CA ALA A 120 8.98 12.10 3.00
C ALA A 120 8.72 11.27 4.26
N VAL A 121 9.24 11.70 5.41
CA VAL A 121 9.07 10.97 6.69
C VAL A 121 7.61 10.97 7.13
N ILE A 122 6.95 12.13 7.15
CA ILE A 122 5.56 12.24 7.60
C ILE A 122 4.63 11.53 6.61
N GLY A 123 4.75 11.82 5.32
CA GLY A 123 3.91 11.20 4.30
C GLY A 123 4.09 9.70 4.22
N GLY A 124 5.33 9.19 4.28
CA GLY A 124 5.63 7.77 4.35
C GLY A 124 5.03 7.11 5.60
N SER A 125 5.06 7.80 6.75
CA SER A 125 4.42 7.31 7.97
C SER A 125 2.90 7.20 7.84
N PHE A 126 2.25 8.19 7.22
CA PHE A 126 0.81 8.13 6.92
C PHE A 126 0.50 7.01 5.93
N MET A 127 1.24 6.92 4.84
CA MET A 127 1.04 5.89 3.83
C MET A 127 1.26 4.49 4.40
N GLY A 128 2.37 4.27 5.08
CA GLY A 128 2.69 2.99 5.71
C GLY A 128 1.68 2.58 6.77
N SER A 129 1.23 3.50 7.61
CA SER A 129 0.18 3.22 8.60
C SER A 129 -1.14 2.84 7.93
N GLY A 130 -1.54 3.55 6.88
CA GLY A 130 -2.76 3.28 6.12
C GLY A 130 -2.71 1.92 5.41
N VAL A 131 -1.61 1.61 4.74
CA VAL A 131 -1.37 0.31 4.09
C VAL A 131 -1.32 -0.82 5.14
N GLY A 132 -0.64 -0.59 6.27
CA GLY A 132 -0.57 -1.55 7.37
C GLY A 132 -1.95 -1.92 7.93
N LEU A 133 -2.84 -0.94 8.11
CA LEU A 133 -4.24 -1.19 8.51
C LEU A 133 -5.00 -2.03 7.47
N CYS A 134 -4.82 -1.74 6.18
CA CYS A 134 -5.44 -2.52 5.11
C CYS A 134 -4.96 -3.98 5.13
N LEU A 135 -3.65 -4.21 5.21
CA LEU A 135 -3.05 -5.54 5.22
C LEU A 135 -3.44 -6.33 6.48
N ALA A 136 -3.51 -5.68 7.64
CA ALA A 136 -3.92 -6.29 8.89
C ALA A 136 -5.34 -6.87 8.84
N HIS A 137 -6.23 -6.25 8.05
CA HIS A 137 -7.62 -6.69 7.85
C HIS A 137 -7.83 -7.50 6.55
N GLY A 138 -6.73 -8.00 5.97
CA GLY A 138 -6.77 -8.87 4.78
C GLY A 138 -7.20 -8.14 3.51
N GLY A 139 -7.03 -6.82 3.48
CA GLY A 139 -7.16 -6.00 2.28
C GLY A 139 -5.82 -5.83 1.58
N SER A 140 -5.84 -5.16 0.44
CA SER A 140 -4.68 -4.74 -0.34
C SER A 140 -4.96 -3.32 -0.81
N SER A 141 -3.95 -2.46 -0.81
CA SER A 141 -4.11 -1.08 -1.32
C SER A 141 -4.19 -1.01 -2.85
N GLY A 142 -4.02 -2.14 -3.54
CA GLY A 142 -3.90 -2.15 -4.99
C GLY A 142 -2.55 -1.58 -5.45
N GLY A 143 -1.54 -2.39 -5.48
CA GLY A 143 -0.19 -1.94 -5.81
C GLY A 143 0.75 -3.10 -6.04
N THR A 144 2.01 -2.91 -5.68
CA THR A 144 3.05 -3.94 -5.73
C THR A 144 2.76 -5.13 -4.83
N ASP A 145 1.92 -4.98 -3.81
CA ASP A 145 1.40 -6.06 -2.97
C ASP A 145 0.60 -7.10 -3.79
N VAL A 146 -0.18 -6.68 -4.78
CA VAL A 146 -0.87 -7.58 -5.71
C VAL A 146 0.12 -8.30 -6.62
N VAL A 147 1.13 -7.57 -7.13
CA VAL A 147 2.21 -8.17 -7.93
C VAL A 147 2.97 -9.20 -7.11
N ALA A 148 3.34 -8.83 -5.87
CA ALA A 148 4.04 -9.72 -4.96
C ALA A 148 3.22 -10.98 -4.63
N ALA A 149 1.92 -10.84 -4.42
CA ALA A 149 1.03 -11.97 -4.17
C ALA A 149 0.96 -12.92 -5.40
N MET A 150 0.95 -12.37 -6.61
CA MET A 150 0.99 -13.18 -7.84
C MET A 150 2.31 -13.95 -7.99
N VAL A 151 3.44 -13.28 -7.75
CA VAL A 151 4.78 -13.91 -7.86
C VAL A 151 4.96 -14.96 -6.76
N ASN A 152 4.58 -14.65 -5.51
CA ASN A 152 4.68 -15.58 -4.37
C ASN A 152 3.85 -16.86 -4.57
N LYS A 153 2.81 -16.83 -5.40
CA LYS A 153 2.03 -18.02 -5.74
C LYS A 153 2.84 -19.07 -6.49
N TYR A 154 3.82 -18.63 -7.30
CA TYR A 154 4.62 -19.51 -8.17
C TYR A 154 6.06 -19.69 -7.68
N HIS A 155 6.54 -18.81 -6.81
CA HIS A 155 7.91 -18.81 -6.29
C HIS A 155 7.89 -18.64 -4.78
N ASP A 156 8.72 -19.40 -4.08
CA ASP A 156 8.89 -19.34 -2.61
C ASP A 156 9.74 -18.13 -2.20
N ILE A 157 9.37 -16.94 -2.66
CA ILE A 157 10.01 -15.67 -2.30
C ILE A 157 9.07 -14.91 -1.36
N SER A 158 9.61 -14.32 -0.29
CA SER A 158 8.78 -13.56 0.65
C SER A 158 8.14 -12.35 -0.04
N LEU A 159 6.87 -12.10 0.29
CA LEU A 159 6.11 -10.94 -0.25
C LEU A 159 6.85 -9.63 -0.07
N GLY A 160 7.43 -9.40 1.13
CA GLY A 160 8.17 -8.18 1.43
C GLY A 160 9.39 -7.97 0.54
N HIS A 161 10.14 -9.03 0.21
CA HIS A 161 11.28 -8.92 -0.71
C HIS A 161 10.86 -8.49 -2.11
N ILE A 162 9.75 -9.06 -2.62
CA ILE A 162 9.25 -8.72 -3.97
C ILE A 162 8.78 -7.27 -3.98
N ILE A 163 8.02 -6.83 -2.95
CA ILE A 163 7.56 -5.45 -2.82
C ILE A 163 8.75 -4.50 -2.82
N LEU A 164 9.74 -4.73 -1.95
CA LEU A 164 10.93 -3.88 -1.85
C LEU A 164 11.71 -3.79 -3.16
N MET A 165 11.92 -4.93 -3.85
CA MET A 165 12.63 -4.91 -5.14
C MET A 165 11.89 -4.08 -6.19
N VAL A 166 10.58 -4.25 -6.30
CA VAL A 166 9.77 -3.51 -7.28
C VAL A 166 9.73 -2.03 -6.93
N ASP A 167 9.55 -1.70 -5.66
CA ASP A 167 9.45 -0.31 -5.19
C ASP A 167 10.79 0.43 -5.38
N VAL A 168 11.93 -0.20 -5.11
CA VAL A 168 13.26 0.36 -5.39
C VAL A 168 13.42 0.71 -6.87
N VAL A 169 12.97 -0.17 -7.78
CA VAL A 169 13.04 0.09 -9.21
C VAL A 169 12.11 1.22 -9.63
N ILE A 170 10.90 1.27 -9.08
CA ILE A 170 9.94 2.36 -9.36
C ILE A 170 10.52 3.70 -8.92
N ILE A 171 11.02 3.79 -7.68
CA ILE A 171 11.60 5.02 -7.14
C ILE A 171 12.82 5.45 -7.98
N ALA A 172 13.72 4.52 -8.32
CA ALA A 172 14.86 4.83 -9.18
C ALA A 172 14.44 5.34 -10.56
N SER A 173 13.36 4.77 -11.14
CA SER A 173 12.84 5.18 -12.45
C SER A 173 12.34 6.61 -12.50
N SER A 174 11.95 7.19 -11.35
CA SER A 174 11.49 8.57 -11.26
C SER A 174 12.56 9.59 -11.68
N TYR A 175 13.84 9.23 -11.58
CA TYR A 175 14.95 10.06 -12.08
C TYR A 175 14.81 10.39 -13.58
N VAL A 176 14.25 9.51 -14.38
CA VAL A 176 14.08 9.73 -15.82
C VAL A 176 13.20 10.96 -16.07
N VAL A 177 12.19 11.18 -15.22
CA VAL A 177 11.23 12.28 -15.35
C VAL A 177 11.68 13.51 -14.55
N LEU A 178 12.03 13.32 -13.29
CA LEU A 178 12.34 14.43 -12.37
C LEU A 178 13.73 15.03 -12.58
N LYS A 179 14.69 14.25 -13.12
CA LYS A 179 16.10 14.66 -13.34
C LYS A 179 16.80 15.16 -12.09
N ASP A 180 16.29 14.82 -10.89
CA ASP A 180 16.84 15.26 -9.60
C ASP A 180 17.09 14.06 -8.70
N TRP A 181 18.36 13.85 -8.31
CA TRP A 181 18.76 12.79 -7.40
C TRP A 181 18.23 12.98 -5.98
N ASN A 182 18.03 14.24 -5.55
CA ASN A 182 17.48 14.48 -4.20
C ASN A 182 16.08 13.91 -4.06
N GLN A 183 15.25 14.04 -5.10
CA GLN A 183 13.88 13.49 -5.10
C GLN A 183 13.87 11.96 -5.03
N VAL A 184 14.82 11.30 -5.70
CA VAL A 184 14.98 9.85 -5.61
C VAL A 184 15.39 9.44 -4.20
N ILE A 185 16.34 10.17 -3.57
CA ILE A 185 16.76 9.92 -2.19
C ILE A 185 15.58 10.09 -1.23
N TYR A 186 14.77 11.14 -1.38
CA TYR A 186 13.58 11.33 -0.55
C TYR A 186 12.55 10.22 -0.75
N GLY A 187 12.43 9.68 -1.96
CA GLY A 187 11.60 8.48 -2.21
C GLY A 187 12.08 7.27 -1.41
N TYR A 188 13.39 7.05 -1.31
CA TYR A 188 13.92 5.97 -0.46
C TYR A 188 13.71 6.25 1.04
N VAL A 189 13.79 7.49 1.48
CA VAL A 189 13.46 7.87 2.86
C VAL A 189 11.98 7.57 3.15
N GLU A 190 11.08 7.92 2.22
CA GLU A 190 9.67 7.57 2.29
C GLU A 190 9.47 6.06 2.41
N LEU A 191 10.08 5.26 1.54
CA LEU A 191 9.99 3.81 1.55
C LEU A 191 10.42 3.21 2.89
N MET A 192 11.50 3.73 3.50
CA MET A 192 11.95 3.29 4.83
C MET A 192 10.91 3.64 5.91
N ALA A 193 10.40 4.88 5.92
CA ALA A 193 9.40 5.32 6.88
C ALA A 193 8.09 4.53 6.74
N ALA A 194 7.63 4.31 5.50
CA ALA A 194 6.44 3.54 5.20
C ALA A 194 6.59 2.08 5.64
N SER A 195 7.69 1.42 5.29
CA SER A 195 7.97 0.03 5.68
C SER A 195 7.98 -0.15 7.19
N PHE A 196 8.64 0.74 7.92
CA PHE A 196 8.65 0.71 9.39
C PHE A 196 7.23 0.82 9.98
N CYS A 197 6.42 1.74 9.45
CA CYS A 197 5.05 1.93 9.92
C CYS A 197 4.14 0.75 9.55
N VAL A 198 4.27 0.17 8.35
CA VAL A 198 3.54 -1.03 7.93
C VAL A 198 3.81 -2.17 8.91
N ASP A 199 5.10 -2.47 9.15
CA ASP A 199 5.47 -3.56 10.03
C ASP A 199 4.96 -3.36 11.46
N HIS A 200 5.05 -2.13 11.96
CA HIS A 200 4.59 -1.80 13.30
C HIS A 200 3.07 -1.97 13.44
N VAL A 201 2.30 -1.45 12.50
CA VAL A 201 0.82 -1.54 12.51
C VAL A 201 0.35 -2.99 12.34
N VAL A 202 0.96 -3.74 11.41
CA VAL A 202 0.60 -5.15 11.19
C VAL A 202 0.92 -5.99 12.43
N ASN A 203 2.09 -5.78 13.05
CA ASN A 203 2.49 -6.51 14.25
C ASN A 203 1.61 -6.17 15.46
N LEU A 204 1.17 -4.91 15.61
CA LEU A 204 0.23 -4.53 16.66
C LEU A 204 -1.14 -5.18 16.50
N THR A 205 -1.59 -5.33 15.25
CA THR A 205 -2.94 -5.82 14.95
C THR A 205 -3.00 -7.36 14.94
N ARG A 206 -1.91 -8.03 14.54
CA ARG A 206 -1.83 -9.50 14.41
C ARG A 206 -0.98 -10.13 15.51
N ARG A 207 -1.23 -9.82 16.77
CA ARG A 207 -0.55 -10.49 17.88
C ARG A 207 -1.04 -11.93 17.98
N SER A 208 -0.24 -12.89 17.49
CA SER A 208 -0.41 -14.32 17.76
C SER A 208 0.53 -14.73 18.89
N VAL A 209 -0.02 -15.40 19.89
CA VAL A 209 0.77 -16.00 20.97
C VAL A 209 1.02 -17.46 20.58
N GLN A 210 2.28 -17.87 20.54
CA GLN A 210 2.64 -19.28 20.40
C GLN A 210 2.73 -19.88 21.80
N PHE A 211 1.89 -20.88 22.05
CA PHE A 211 2.00 -21.69 23.26
C PHE A 211 2.84 -22.92 22.94
N PHE A 212 4.00 -23.05 23.59
CA PHE A 212 4.75 -24.29 23.59
C PHE A 212 4.30 -25.13 24.80
N ILE A 213 3.57 -26.20 24.53
CA ILE A 213 3.17 -27.16 25.57
C ILE A 213 4.19 -28.28 25.56
N ILE A 214 5.01 -28.34 26.60
CA ILE A 214 5.95 -29.44 26.83
C ILE A 214 5.28 -30.39 27.83
N SER A 215 4.89 -31.56 27.37
CA SER A 215 4.23 -32.57 28.19
C SER A 215 4.88 -33.93 27.96
N GLU A 216 5.07 -34.66 29.04
CA GLU A 216 5.53 -36.07 28.97
C GLU A 216 4.41 -36.98 28.38
N ARG A 217 3.14 -36.50 28.40
CA ARG A 217 1.94 -37.20 27.85
C ARG A 217 1.42 -36.51 26.59
N TYR A 218 2.31 -36.29 25.60
CA TYR A 218 1.95 -35.62 24.36
C TYR A 218 0.93 -36.38 23.49
N GLU A 219 0.75 -37.70 23.73
CA GLU A 219 -0.22 -38.54 23.01
C GLU A 219 -1.67 -38.34 23.49
N GLU A 220 -1.90 -37.67 24.64
CA GLU A 220 -3.24 -37.40 25.19
C GLU A 220 -3.73 -35.96 24.90
N LEU A 221 -2.94 -35.13 24.16
CA LEU A 221 -3.25 -33.75 23.77
C LEU A 221 -3.70 -33.67 22.32
#